data_9d2bc28ae7ae127af8cffd8ac71dc32b
#
_entry.id   9d2bc28ae7ae127af8cffd8ac71dc32b
#
_cell.length_a   1.000
_cell.length_b   1.000
_cell.length_c   1.000
_cell.angle_alpha   90.00
_cell.angle_beta   90.00
_cell.angle_gamma   90.00
#
_symmetry.space_group_name_H-M   'P 1'
#
loop_
_entity.id
_entity.type
_entity.pdbx_description
1 polymer ?
#
loop_
_entity_poly.entity_id
_entity_poly.type
_entity_poly.pdbx_seq_one_letter_code
_entity_poly.pdbx_strand_id
1 'polypeptide(L)' 'MKTQEQIQMEIDRLNKSNLDFNDKLKVTKGIGNREIIRHEVRKNERKIKILEWVLEE' A
#
# COMPACT_ATOMS: atom_id res chain seq x y z
N MET A 1 8.73 -7.29 19.46
CA MET A 1 9.23 -6.83 18.13
C MET A 1 8.72 -7.75 17.03
N LYS A 2 8.39 -7.18 15.89
CA LYS A 2 7.99 -7.98 14.74
C LYS A 2 9.22 -8.63 14.11
N THR A 3 9.09 -9.90 13.72
CA THR A 3 10.15 -10.60 12.99
C THR A 3 10.25 -10.10 11.55
N GLN A 4 11.36 -10.43 10.88
CA GLN A 4 11.53 -10.10 9.45
C GLN A 4 10.40 -10.70 8.62
N GLU A 5 9.98 -11.91 8.93
CA GLU A 5 8.87 -12.57 8.23
C GLU A 5 7.56 -11.80 8.40
N GLN A 6 7.27 -11.33 9.61
CA GLN A 6 6.06 -10.56 9.87
C GLN A 6 6.08 -9.22 9.12
N ILE A 7 7.24 -8.56 9.08
CA ILE A 7 7.41 -7.31 8.35
C ILE A 7 7.22 -7.54 6.85
N GLN A 8 7.81 -8.61 6.31
CA GLN A 8 7.66 -8.93 4.89
C GLN A 8 6.22 -9.26 4.54
N MET A 9 5.51 -9.98 5.39
CA MET A 9 4.09 -10.27 5.19
C MET A 9 3.24 -9.00 5.17
N GLU A 10 3.58 -8.04 6.03
CA GLU A 10 2.88 -6.75 6.06
C GLU A 10 3.12 -5.98 4.76
N ILE A 11 4.36 -5.96 4.25
CA ILE A 11 4.69 -5.34 2.98
C ILE A 11 3.90 -5.99 1.84
N ASP A 12 3.88 -7.32 1.80
CA ASP A 12 3.16 -8.06 0.77
C ASP A 12 1.66 -7.76 0.80
N ARG A 13 1.09 -7.66 1.99
CA ARG A 13 -0.32 -7.32 2.18
C ARG A 13 -0.62 -5.91 1.67
N LEU A 14 0.25 -4.96 1.97
CA LEU A 14 0.10 -3.57 1.51
C LEU A 14 0.23 -3.47 -0.01
N ASN A 15 1.17 -4.20 -0.60
CA ASN A 15 1.34 -4.24 -2.06
C ASN A 15 0.10 -4.82 -2.74
N LYS A 16 -0.47 -5.88 -2.18
CA LYS A 16 -1.68 -6.49 -2.71
C LYS A 16 -2.86 -5.52 -2.63
N SER A 17 -2.99 -4.82 -1.50
CA SER A 17 -4.01 -3.81 -1.32
C SER A 17 -3.88 -2.70 -2.37
N ASN A 18 -2.65 -2.25 -2.66
CA ASN A 18 -2.41 -1.24 -3.67
C ASN A 18 -2.79 -1.72 -5.08
N LEU A 19 -2.54 -2.98 -5.40
CA LEU A 19 -2.97 -3.56 -6.67
C LEU A 19 -4.48 -3.52 -6.81
N ASP A 20 -5.20 -3.87 -5.74
CA ASP A 20 -6.66 -3.82 -5.72
C ASP A 20 -7.18 -2.39 -5.90
N PHE A 21 -6.55 -1.40 -5.24
CA PHE A 21 -6.91 -0.01 -5.41
C PHE A 21 -6.65 0.49 -6.83
N ASN A 22 -5.52 0.10 -7.42
CA ASN A 22 -5.20 0.46 -8.80
C ASN A 22 -6.22 -0.12 -9.78
N ASP A 23 -6.67 -1.35 -9.55
CA ASP A 23 -7.72 -1.97 -10.36
C ASP A 23 -9.05 -1.22 -10.21
N LYS A 24 -9.38 -0.78 -9.00
CA LYS A 24 -10.57 0.03 -8.77
C LYS A 24 -10.49 1.38 -9.49
N LEU A 25 -9.30 1.97 -9.57
CA LEU A 25 -9.11 3.24 -10.28
C LEU A 25 -9.47 3.13 -11.76
N LYS A 26 -9.24 1.98 -12.37
CA LYS A 26 -9.56 1.75 -13.79
C LYS A 26 -11.05 1.83 -14.08
N VAL A 27 -11.88 1.48 -13.10
CA VAL A 27 -13.34 1.44 -13.27
C VAL A 27 -14.06 2.52 -12.48
N THR A 28 -13.34 3.27 -11.64
CA THR A 28 -13.95 4.32 -10.82
C THR A 28 -14.09 5.60 -11.63
N LYS A 29 -15.31 6.13 -11.64
CA LYS A 29 -15.61 7.42 -12.29
C LYS A 29 -15.83 8.47 -11.21
N GLY A 30 -15.44 9.69 -11.51
CA GLY A 30 -15.58 10.80 -10.59
C GLY A 30 -14.27 11.15 -9.89
N ILE A 31 -13.92 12.44 -9.96
CA ILE A 31 -12.65 12.95 -9.45
C ILE A 31 -12.50 12.70 -7.96
N GLY A 32 -13.56 12.94 -7.18
CA GLY A 32 -13.51 12.78 -5.73
C GLY A 32 -13.25 11.34 -5.31
N ASN A 33 -13.90 10.38 -5.96
CA ASN A 33 -13.71 8.97 -5.64
C ASN A 33 -12.30 8.49 -6.03
N ARG A 34 -11.78 8.97 -7.15
CA ARG A 34 -10.42 8.65 -7.59
C ARG A 34 -9.39 9.20 -6.63
N GLU A 35 -9.60 10.41 -6.13
CA GLU A 35 -8.69 11.04 -5.16
C GLU A 35 -8.62 10.27 -3.85
N ILE A 36 -9.75 9.77 -3.37
CA ILE A 36 -9.78 8.95 -2.15
C ILE A 36 -8.92 7.69 -2.32
N ILE A 37 -9.07 7.00 -3.46
CA ILE A 37 -8.30 5.79 -3.75
C ILE A 37 -6.81 6.10 -3.85
N ARG A 38 -6.44 7.16 -4.57
CA ARG A 38 -5.04 7.59 -4.70
C ARG A 38 -4.42 7.91 -3.35
N HIS A 39 -5.18 8.55 -2.48
CA HIS A 39 -4.72 8.88 -1.13
C HIS A 39 -4.38 7.60 -0.34
N GLU A 40 -5.22 6.59 -0.44
CA GLU A 40 -4.98 5.31 0.22
C GLU A 40 -3.74 4.60 -0.32
N VAL A 41 -3.55 4.63 -1.65
CA VAL A 41 -2.36 4.06 -2.28
C VAL A 41 -1.09 4.75 -1.78
N ARG A 42 -1.07 6.07 -1.74
CA ARG A 42 0.08 6.84 -1.23
C ARG A 42 0.38 6.53 0.22
N LYS A 43 -0.65 6.41 1.04
CA LYS A 43 -0.51 6.06 2.45
C LYS A 43 0.14 4.68 2.60
N ASN A 44 -0.30 3.71 1.80
CA ASN A 44 0.28 2.37 1.81
C ASN A 44 1.73 2.39 1.33
N GLU A 45 2.04 3.18 0.30
CA GLU A 45 3.41 3.31 -0.20
C GLU A 45 4.37 3.85 0.85
N ARG A 46 3.93 4.83 1.63
CA ARG A 46 4.74 5.36 2.74
C ARG A 46 5.01 4.29 3.79
N LYS A 47 4.00 3.52 4.15
CA LYS A 47 4.16 2.42 5.11
C LYS A 47 5.12 1.37 4.58
N ILE A 48 5.02 1.03 3.31
CA ILE A 48 5.92 0.07 2.67
C ILE A 48 7.36 0.55 2.74
N LYS A 49 7.61 1.81 2.41
CA LYS A 49 8.96 2.37 2.46
C LYS A 49 9.56 2.31 3.86
N ILE A 50 8.76 2.63 4.87
CA ILE A 50 9.22 2.56 6.26
C ILE A 50 9.56 1.12 6.65
N LEU A 51 8.72 0.17 6.26
CA LEU A 51 8.94 -1.24 6.57
C LEU A 51 10.16 -1.80 5.84
N GLU A 52 10.36 -1.41 4.58
CA GLU A 52 11.54 -1.80 3.82
C GLU A 52 12.82 -1.26 4.46
N TRP A 53 12.78 -0.01 4.93
CA TRP A 53 13.89 0.59 5.63
C TRP A 53 14.25 -0.19 6.91
N VAL A 54 13.23 -0.62 7.66
CA VAL A 54 13.44 -1.44 8.86
C VAL A 54 14.09 -2.79 8.50
N LEU A 55 13.68 -3.39 7.37
CA LEU A 55 14.25 -4.68 6.92
C LEU A 55 15.71 -4.54 6.51
N GLU A 56 16.13 -3.38 5.99
CA GLU A 56 17.50 -3.14 5.57
C GLU A 56 18.48 -3.02 6.74
N GLU A 57 17.99 -2.78 7.93
CA GLU A 57 18.82 -2.74 9.13
C GLU A 57 19.06 -4.15 9.67
#